data_9761a74220fa59b9787bc41620ad97a6
#
_entry.id   9761a74220fa59b9787bc41620ad97a6
#
_cell.length_a   1.000
_cell.length_b   1.000
_cell.length_c   1.000
_cell.angle_alpha   90.00
_cell.angle_beta   90.00
_cell.angle_gamma   90.00
#
_symmetry.space_group_name_H-M   'P 1'
#
loop_
_entity.id
_entity.type
_entity.pdbx_description
1 polymer ?
#
loop_
_entity_poly.entity_id
_entity_poly.type
_entity_poly.pdbx_seq_one_letter_code
_entity_poly.pdbx_strand_id
1 'polypeptide(L)'
;LTLTQLIEHYLDFILSPARIGQDEREKTLLLAHILDELAIRVHDLSGTFIDTESEDEPRLDYQDTYKILTQHFPDYRYYSTVLDINDPAKTDNLAAGDPLDDLADIAVDLSEVLSIAQNYGVAAGQYAFVDSYRIHWGYHLRQLQIYLHCQLTGF
;
A
#
# COMPACT_ATOMS: atom_id res chain seq x y z
N LEU A 1 -4.61 17.34 0.77
CA LEU A 1 -4.39 16.65 -0.50
C LEU A 1 -5.71 16.06 -1.02
N THR A 2 -5.93 16.11 -2.35
CA THR A 2 -6.96 15.29 -3.00
C THR A 2 -6.57 13.81 -2.92
N LEU A 3 -7.51 12.89 -3.24
CA LEU A 3 -7.17 11.47 -3.29
C LEU A 3 -6.04 11.18 -4.29
N THR A 4 -6.11 11.74 -5.49
CA THR A 4 -5.09 11.55 -6.52
C THR A 4 -3.73 12.09 -6.08
N GLN A 5 -3.68 13.26 -5.46
CA GLN A 5 -2.44 13.82 -4.92
C GLN A 5 -1.85 12.97 -3.78
N LEU A 6 -2.69 12.35 -2.94
CA LEU A 6 -2.22 11.46 -1.88
C LEU A 6 -1.62 10.17 -2.47
N ILE A 7 -2.28 9.59 -3.48
CA ILE A 7 -1.75 8.41 -4.19
C ILE A 7 -0.43 8.75 -4.90
N GLU A 8 -0.38 9.86 -5.63
CA GLU A 8 0.85 10.34 -6.27
C GLU A 8 1.97 10.53 -5.24
N HIS A 9 1.65 11.13 -4.09
CA HIS A 9 2.62 11.32 -3.01
C HIS A 9 3.16 9.99 -2.47
N TYR A 10 2.31 8.98 -2.29
CA TYR A 10 2.74 7.64 -1.90
C TYR A 10 3.67 7.02 -2.93
N LEU A 11 3.26 7.01 -4.21
CA LEU A 11 4.05 6.42 -5.30
C LEU A 11 5.39 7.13 -5.47
N ASP A 12 5.40 8.45 -5.47
CA ASP A 12 6.63 9.24 -5.56
C ASP A 12 7.55 8.98 -4.36
N PHE A 13 6.98 8.85 -3.16
CA PHE A 13 7.77 8.57 -1.97
C PHE A 13 8.50 7.24 -2.08
N ILE A 14 7.80 6.14 -2.39
CA ILE A 14 8.41 4.80 -2.38
C ILE A 14 9.29 4.51 -3.59
N LEU A 15 8.99 5.13 -4.75
CA LEU A 15 9.70 4.86 -6.02
C LEU A 15 10.84 5.85 -6.30
N SER A 16 10.97 6.94 -5.53
CA SER A 16 12.03 7.93 -5.75
C SER A 16 13.41 7.41 -5.36
N PRO A 17 14.41 7.55 -6.24
CA PRO A 17 15.81 7.26 -5.90
C PRO A 17 16.33 8.05 -4.68
N ALA A 18 15.68 9.14 -4.30
CA ALA A 18 16.01 9.91 -3.10
C ALA A 18 15.88 9.11 -1.80
N ARG A 19 15.21 7.94 -1.84
CA ARG A 19 15.14 7.04 -0.67
C ARG A 19 16.45 6.30 -0.42
N ILE A 20 17.30 6.15 -1.43
CA ILE A 20 18.61 5.48 -1.31
C ILE A 20 19.49 6.32 -0.39
N GLY A 21 19.98 5.72 0.70
CA GLY A 21 20.88 6.39 1.67
C GLY A 21 20.21 7.40 2.60
N GLN A 22 18.88 7.56 2.55
CA GLN A 22 18.14 8.33 3.56
C GLN A 22 18.18 7.59 4.90
N ASP A 23 18.13 8.36 6.01
CA ASP A 23 18.02 7.78 7.36
C ASP A 23 16.81 6.86 7.46
N GLU A 24 17.03 5.61 7.91
CA GLU A 24 15.99 4.57 7.92
C GLU A 24 14.84 4.93 8.87
N ARG A 25 15.14 5.52 10.02
CA ARG A 25 14.10 5.90 10.98
C ARG A 25 13.23 7.03 10.44
N GLU A 26 13.84 8.04 9.83
CA GLU A 26 13.11 9.15 9.21
C GLU A 26 12.22 8.65 8.06
N LYS A 27 12.78 7.82 7.19
CA LYS A 27 12.07 7.21 6.07
C LYS A 27 10.88 6.37 6.53
N THR A 28 11.08 5.54 7.56
CA THR A 28 10.03 4.71 8.16
C THR A 28 8.92 5.55 8.78
N LEU A 29 9.27 6.64 9.46
CA LEU A 29 8.30 7.55 10.06
C LEU A 29 7.46 8.28 9.00
N LEU A 30 8.08 8.77 7.94
CA LEU A 30 7.38 9.43 6.84
C LEU A 30 6.44 8.46 6.12
N LEU A 31 6.89 7.23 5.87
CA LEU A 31 6.06 6.19 5.28
C LEU A 31 4.85 5.86 6.16
N ALA A 32 5.05 5.72 7.48
CA ALA A 32 3.95 5.47 8.42
C ALA A 32 2.88 6.57 8.34
N HIS A 33 3.28 7.84 8.29
CA HIS A 33 2.33 8.96 8.12
C HIS A 33 1.55 8.88 6.81
N ILE A 34 2.19 8.56 5.70
CA ILE A 34 1.50 8.42 4.40
C ILE A 34 0.48 7.28 4.44
N LEU A 35 0.84 6.15 5.03
CA LEU A 35 -0.07 5.01 5.18
C LEU A 35 -1.26 5.33 6.10
N ASP A 36 -1.05 6.10 7.16
CA ASP A 36 -2.12 6.55 8.04
C ASP A 36 -3.09 7.49 7.31
N GLU A 37 -2.58 8.40 6.46
CA GLU A 37 -3.43 9.26 5.62
C GLU A 37 -4.24 8.45 4.61
N LEU A 38 -3.65 7.44 3.96
CA LEU A 38 -4.37 6.52 3.06
C LEU A 38 -5.48 5.77 3.82
N ALA A 39 -5.18 5.26 5.03
CA ALA A 39 -6.14 4.54 5.85
C ALA A 39 -7.33 5.42 6.26
N ILE A 40 -7.09 6.67 6.66
CA ILE A 40 -8.14 7.64 7.00
C ILE A 40 -9.02 7.89 5.78
N ARG A 41 -8.40 8.09 4.60
CA ARG A 41 -9.13 8.42 3.38
C ARG A 41 -10.11 7.34 2.94
N VAL A 42 -9.80 6.07 3.19
CA VAL A 42 -10.74 4.95 2.94
C VAL A 42 -12.06 5.13 3.70
N HIS A 43 -12.01 5.60 4.94
CA HIS A 43 -13.20 5.78 5.77
C HIS A 43 -14.01 7.03 5.44
N ASP A 44 -13.34 8.03 4.84
CA ASP A 44 -13.96 9.31 4.49
C ASP A 44 -14.67 9.29 3.13
N LEU A 45 -14.34 8.30 2.29
CA LEU A 45 -14.83 8.22 0.92
C LEU A 45 -15.97 7.21 0.79
N SER A 46 -16.99 7.62 0.04
CA SER A 46 -18.02 6.74 -0.51
C SER A 46 -18.01 6.88 -2.02
N GLY A 47 -17.51 5.88 -2.73
CA GLY A 47 -17.51 5.89 -4.18
C GLY A 47 -18.83 5.39 -4.77
N THR A 48 -19.19 5.89 -5.95
CA THR A 48 -20.28 5.35 -6.76
C THR A 48 -19.67 4.37 -7.77
N PHE A 49 -20.24 3.17 -7.86
CA PHE A 49 -19.86 2.22 -8.90
C PHE A 49 -20.02 2.84 -10.28
N ILE A 50 -18.96 2.79 -11.05
CA ILE A 50 -18.95 3.17 -12.48
C ILE A 50 -18.43 1.96 -13.22
N ASP A 51 -19.23 1.42 -14.13
CA ASP A 51 -18.79 0.35 -15.00
C ASP A 51 -17.70 0.90 -15.93
N THR A 52 -16.48 0.47 -15.68
CA THR A 52 -15.35 0.75 -16.58
C THR A 52 -15.28 -0.42 -17.54
N GLU A 53 -15.59 -0.21 -18.81
CA GLU A 53 -15.63 -1.25 -19.86
C GLU A 53 -14.25 -1.91 -20.11
N SER A 54 -13.19 -1.48 -19.42
CA SER A 54 -11.83 -1.98 -19.58
C SER A 54 -11.43 -2.85 -18.40
N GLU A 55 -11.13 -4.11 -18.68
CA GLU A 55 -10.52 -5.03 -17.71
C GLU A 55 -9.01 -4.78 -17.52
N ASP A 56 -8.38 -3.96 -18.39
CA ASP A 56 -6.92 -3.73 -18.44
C ASP A 56 -6.58 -2.25 -18.25
N GLU A 57 -6.85 -1.69 -17.07
CA GLU A 57 -6.34 -0.36 -16.75
C GLU A 57 -4.82 -0.37 -16.58
N PRO A 58 -4.09 0.65 -17.08
CA PRO A 58 -2.65 0.76 -16.88
C PRO A 58 -2.31 0.76 -15.38
N ARG A 59 -1.39 -0.10 -15.00
CA ARG A 59 -0.87 -0.19 -13.64
C ARG A 59 0.63 -0.49 -13.65
N LEU A 60 1.28 -0.27 -12.52
CA LEU A 60 2.70 -0.62 -12.35
C LEU A 60 2.90 -2.13 -12.49
N ASP A 61 4.05 -2.51 -13.06
CA ASP A 61 4.49 -3.90 -13.02
C ASP A 61 4.99 -4.25 -11.61
N TYR A 62 4.46 -5.35 -11.06
CA TYR A 62 4.81 -5.79 -9.70
C TYR A 62 6.31 -6.13 -9.58
N GLN A 63 6.88 -6.87 -10.52
CA GLN A 63 8.28 -7.34 -10.43
C GLN A 63 9.26 -6.16 -10.51
N ASP A 64 9.01 -5.22 -11.42
CA ASP A 64 9.82 -4.01 -11.53
C ASP A 64 9.69 -3.14 -10.29
N THR A 65 8.48 -2.98 -9.76
CA THR A 65 8.21 -2.24 -8.51
C THR A 65 8.95 -2.87 -7.34
N TYR A 66 8.79 -4.16 -7.12
CA TYR A 66 9.47 -4.89 -6.03
C TYR A 66 10.99 -4.74 -6.12
N LYS A 67 11.58 -4.86 -7.33
CA LYS A 67 13.02 -4.68 -7.55
C LYS A 67 13.50 -3.27 -7.17
N ILE A 68 12.73 -2.23 -7.47
CA ILE A 68 13.04 -0.86 -7.06
C ILE A 68 13.01 -0.76 -5.53
N LEU A 69 11.99 -1.32 -4.90
CA LEU A 69 11.82 -1.28 -3.44
C LEU A 69 12.96 -1.97 -2.68
N THR A 70 13.53 -3.06 -3.22
CA THR A 70 14.71 -3.71 -2.60
C THR A 70 15.92 -2.77 -2.50
N GLN A 71 16.03 -1.79 -3.39
CA GLN A 71 17.11 -0.81 -3.38
C GLN A 71 16.80 0.39 -2.47
N HIS A 72 15.51 0.77 -2.38
CA HIS A 72 15.08 1.95 -1.63
C HIS A 72 14.90 1.67 -0.14
N PHE A 73 14.59 0.42 0.22
CA PHE A 73 14.33 -0.05 1.59
C PHE A 73 15.19 -1.28 1.94
N PRO A 74 16.51 -1.21 1.85
CA PRO A 74 17.39 -2.36 1.96
C PRO A 74 17.41 -3.00 3.35
N ASP A 75 16.97 -2.28 4.39
CA ASP A 75 16.95 -2.74 5.77
C ASP A 75 15.62 -3.37 6.19
N TYR A 76 14.60 -3.36 5.33
CA TYR A 76 13.33 -4.02 5.61
C TYR A 76 13.49 -5.55 5.54
N ARG A 77 12.94 -6.25 6.53
CA ARG A 77 13.09 -7.70 6.71
C ARG A 77 11.73 -8.35 6.90
N TYR A 78 11.65 -9.64 6.59
CA TYR A 78 10.47 -10.45 6.86
C TYR A 78 10.03 -10.31 8.32
N TYR A 79 8.72 -10.37 8.52
CA TYR A 79 8.09 -10.31 9.83
C TYR A 79 7.15 -11.49 10.04
N SER A 80 6.84 -11.79 11.29
CA SER A 80 5.86 -12.83 11.62
C SER A 80 4.45 -12.29 11.55
N THR A 81 3.56 -13.01 10.90
CA THR A 81 2.12 -12.73 10.84
C THR A 81 1.32 -14.02 10.98
N VAL A 82 0.00 -13.92 10.95
CA VAL A 82 -0.90 -15.08 11.03
C VAL A 82 -1.73 -15.20 9.76
N LEU A 83 -2.00 -16.44 9.35
CA LEU A 83 -2.84 -16.74 8.18
C LEU A 83 -4.33 -16.44 8.42
N ASP A 84 -4.77 -16.64 9.65
CA ASP A 84 -6.16 -16.42 10.06
C ASP A 84 -6.21 -15.75 11.44
N ILE A 85 -6.50 -14.45 11.44
CA ILE A 85 -6.57 -13.67 12.67
C ILE A 85 -7.79 -14.00 13.52
N ASN A 86 -8.82 -14.63 12.94
CA ASN A 86 -10.07 -14.94 13.61
C ASN A 86 -10.06 -16.32 14.29
N ASP A 87 -9.06 -17.16 13.99
CA ASP A 87 -8.92 -18.47 14.59
C ASP A 87 -7.62 -18.60 15.41
N PRO A 88 -7.61 -18.15 16.68
CA PRO A 88 -6.41 -18.24 17.52
C PRO A 88 -6.05 -19.69 17.92
N ALA A 89 -6.95 -20.65 17.71
CA ALA A 89 -6.71 -22.06 18.00
C ALA A 89 -6.14 -22.83 16.80
N LYS A 90 -6.06 -22.19 15.63
CA LYS A 90 -5.54 -22.81 14.42
C LYS A 90 -4.07 -23.18 14.59
N THR A 91 -3.78 -24.47 14.50
CA THR A 91 -2.40 -24.96 14.41
C THR A 91 -1.82 -24.55 13.04
N ASP A 92 -0.53 -24.30 12.97
CA ASP A 92 0.15 -23.84 11.74
C ASP A 92 -0.38 -22.51 11.19
N ASN A 93 -0.78 -21.60 12.09
CA ASN A 93 -1.30 -20.28 11.75
C ASN A 93 -0.19 -19.22 11.51
N LEU A 94 1.05 -19.53 11.86
CA LEU A 94 2.18 -18.60 11.69
C LEU A 94 2.62 -18.54 10.23
N ALA A 95 2.85 -17.33 9.74
CA ALA A 95 3.35 -17.06 8.39
C ALA A 95 4.44 -15.98 8.42
N ALA A 96 5.22 -15.89 7.35
CA ALA A 96 6.13 -14.78 7.11
C ALA A 96 5.48 -13.74 6.21
N GLY A 97 5.47 -12.49 6.65
CA GLY A 97 5.14 -11.34 5.82
C GLY A 97 6.39 -10.69 5.26
N ASP A 98 6.27 -10.05 4.10
CA ASP A 98 7.34 -9.31 3.44
C ASP A 98 6.90 -7.83 3.29
N PRO A 99 7.55 -6.88 3.98
CA PRO A 99 7.15 -5.48 3.88
C PRO A 99 7.40 -4.87 2.50
N LEU A 100 8.28 -5.45 1.69
CA LEU A 100 8.50 -5.00 0.31
C LEU A 100 7.39 -5.49 -0.62
N ASP A 101 6.88 -6.69 -0.38
CA ASP A 101 5.69 -7.23 -1.04
C ASP A 101 4.46 -6.37 -0.71
N ASP A 102 4.24 -6.08 0.58
CA ASP A 102 3.16 -5.19 1.01
C ASP A 102 3.22 -3.82 0.31
N LEU A 103 4.42 -3.21 0.23
CA LEU A 103 4.60 -1.94 -0.47
C LEU A 103 4.32 -2.05 -1.97
N ALA A 104 4.76 -3.15 -2.61
CA ALA A 104 4.57 -3.37 -4.04
C ALA A 104 3.10 -3.57 -4.39
N ASP A 105 2.39 -4.40 -3.62
CA ASP A 105 0.96 -4.66 -3.84
C ASP A 105 0.11 -3.40 -3.66
N ILE A 106 0.36 -2.61 -2.61
CA ILE A 106 -0.30 -1.32 -2.43
C ILE A 106 0.01 -0.38 -3.62
N ALA A 107 1.25 -0.34 -4.11
CA ALA A 107 1.64 0.52 -5.22
C ALA A 107 0.95 0.14 -6.52
N VAL A 108 0.88 -1.15 -6.83
CA VAL A 108 0.23 -1.66 -8.04
C VAL A 108 -1.26 -1.30 -8.03
N ASP A 109 -1.97 -1.60 -6.94
CA ASP A 109 -3.39 -1.27 -6.80
C ASP A 109 -3.66 0.24 -6.87
N LEU A 110 -2.88 1.05 -6.17
CA LEU A 110 -3.07 2.50 -6.17
C LEU A 110 -2.71 3.13 -7.53
N SER A 111 -1.78 2.57 -8.27
CA SER A 111 -1.47 3.03 -9.63
C SER A 111 -2.64 2.79 -10.60
N GLU A 112 -3.34 1.66 -10.46
CA GLU A 112 -4.56 1.37 -11.20
C GLU A 112 -5.69 2.32 -10.82
N VAL A 113 -5.90 2.59 -9.52
CA VAL A 113 -6.86 3.59 -9.03
C VAL A 113 -6.60 4.96 -9.63
N LEU A 114 -5.33 5.36 -9.73
CA LEU A 114 -4.94 6.65 -10.32
C LEU A 114 -5.30 6.70 -11.81
N SER A 115 -5.04 5.62 -12.56
CA SER A 115 -5.44 5.49 -13.96
C SER A 115 -6.96 5.59 -14.15
N ILE A 116 -7.73 4.87 -13.32
CA ILE A 116 -9.19 4.94 -13.34
C ILE A 116 -9.68 6.38 -13.06
N ALA A 117 -9.10 7.06 -12.08
CA ALA A 117 -9.47 8.44 -11.78
C ALA A 117 -9.19 9.40 -12.94
N GLN A 118 -8.10 9.19 -13.66
CA GLN A 118 -7.71 10.01 -14.81
C GLN A 118 -8.59 9.74 -16.05
N ASN A 119 -8.95 8.48 -16.29
CA ASN A 119 -9.70 8.08 -17.49
C ASN A 119 -11.21 8.21 -17.32
N TYR A 120 -11.76 7.96 -16.12
CA TYR A 120 -13.19 7.89 -15.85
C TYR A 120 -13.69 8.91 -14.83
N GLY A 121 -12.78 9.72 -14.28
CA GLY A 121 -13.08 10.79 -13.35
C GLY A 121 -12.99 10.42 -11.86
N VAL A 122 -13.04 11.46 -11.02
CA VAL A 122 -12.78 11.37 -9.58
C VAL A 122 -13.68 10.37 -8.87
N ALA A 123 -14.97 10.32 -9.21
CA ALA A 123 -15.92 9.41 -8.56
C ALA A 123 -15.60 7.92 -8.84
N ALA A 124 -15.17 7.60 -10.06
CA ALA A 124 -14.71 6.26 -10.42
C ALA A 124 -13.44 5.88 -9.65
N GLY A 125 -12.47 6.79 -9.58
CA GLY A 125 -11.25 6.59 -8.79
C GLY A 125 -11.55 6.39 -7.30
N GLN A 126 -12.47 7.15 -6.72
CA GLN A 126 -12.87 6.98 -5.31
C GLN A 126 -13.51 5.63 -5.06
N TYR A 127 -14.36 5.17 -5.97
CA TYR A 127 -14.96 3.83 -5.88
C TYR A 127 -13.88 2.76 -5.95
N ALA A 128 -13.01 2.80 -6.96
CA ALA A 128 -11.93 1.83 -7.14
C ALA A 128 -10.98 1.79 -5.92
N PHE A 129 -10.66 2.94 -5.34
CA PHE A 129 -9.84 3.05 -4.14
C PHE A 129 -10.44 2.32 -2.94
N VAL A 130 -11.73 2.53 -2.66
CA VAL A 130 -12.40 1.87 -1.54
C VAL A 130 -12.62 0.39 -1.81
N ASP A 131 -12.97 0.02 -3.03
CA ASP A 131 -13.24 -1.37 -3.42
C ASP A 131 -11.96 -2.21 -3.38
N SER A 132 -10.89 -1.77 -4.03
CA SER A 132 -9.60 -2.47 -4.00
C SER A 132 -8.99 -2.55 -2.59
N TYR A 133 -9.22 -1.53 -1.72
CA TYR A 133 -8.87 -1.64 -0.32
C TYR A 133 -9.56 -2.82 0.36
N ARG A 134 -10.87 -2.98 0.15
CA ARG A 134 -11.65 -4.05 0.79
C ARG A 134 -11.22 -5.44 0.37
N ILE A 135 -10.83 -5.60 -0.89
CA ILE A 135 -10.54 -6.91 -1.46
C ILE A 135 -9.05 -7.27 -1.46
N HIS A 136 -8.13 -6.29 -1.40
CA HIS A 136 -6.70 -6.58 -1.55
C HIS A 136 -5.80 -5.66 -0.70
N TRP A 137 -5.47 -4.45 -1.16
CA TRP A 137 -4.39 -3.66 -0.57
C TRP A 137 -4.63 -3.23 0.88
N GLY A 138 -5.84 -3.26 1.35
CA GLY A 138 -6.15 -2.96 2.75
C GLY A 138 -5.53 -3.95 3.74
N TYR A 139 -5.42 -5.22 3.37
CA TYR A 139 -4.71 -6.21 4.17
C TYR A 139 -3.22 -5.87 4.25
N HIS A 140 -2.58 -5.64 3.12
CA HIS A 140 -1.17 -5.26 3.03
C HIS A 140 -0.88 -3.97 3.82
N LEU A 141 -1.74 -2.96 3.68
CA LEU A 141 -1.63 -1.72 4.44
C LEU A 141 -1.60 -1.97 5.97
N ARG A 142 -2.51 -2.79 6.49
CA ARG A 142 -2.59 -3.06 7.93
C ARG A 142 -1.42 -3.87 8.44
N GLN A 143 -0.95 -4.85 7.69
CA GLN A 143 0.24 -5.62 8.01
C GLN A 143 1.48 -4.72 8.05
N LEU A 144 1.65 -3.89 7.04
CA LEU A 144 2.76 -2.95 6.95
C LEU A 144 2.72 -1.90 8.09
N GLN A 145 1.56 -1.39 8.45
CA GLN A 145 1.42 -0.46 9.60
C GLN A 145 1.90 -1.09 10.91
N ILE A 146 1.55 -2.35 11.17
CA ILE A 146 2.03 -3.08 12.35
C ILE A 146 3.55 -3.25 12.29
N TYR A 147 4.08 -3.66 11.14
CA TYR A 147 5.53 -3.80 10.93
C TYR A 147 6.28 -2.49 11.21
N LEU A 148 5.85 -1.37 10.61
CA LEU A 148 6.48 -0.07 10.80
C LEU A 148 6.38 0.41 12.27
N HIS A 149 5.24 0.16 12.93
CA HIS A 149 5.10 0.45 14.35
C HIS A 149 6.17 -0.25 15.19
N CYS A 150 6.37 -1.54 14.95
CA CYS A 150 7.40 -2.31 15.65
C CYS A 150 8.82 -1.78 15.36
N GLN A 151 9.12 -1.42 14.11
CA GLN A 151 10.41 -0.82 13.74
C GLN A 151 10.66 0.52 14.48
N LEU A 152 9.63 1.36 14.63
CA LEU A 152 9.73 2.67 15.26
C LEU A 152 9.80 2.61 16.78
N THR A 153 9.16 1.63 17.39
CA THR A 153 9.02 1.50 18.86
C THR A 153 9.99 0.51 19.49
N GLY A 154 10.60 -0.36 18.69
CA GLY A 154 11.55 -1.38 19.16
C GLY A 154 10.90 -2.60 19.82
N PHE A 155 9.62 -2.87 19.48
CA PHE A 155 8.93 -4.11 19.89
C PHE A 155 9.36 -5.28 19.04
#